data_95bff934dad0eaec932e48179a2e765e
#
_entry.id   95bff934dad0eaec932e48179a2e765e
#
_cell.length_a   1.000
_cell.length_b   1.000
_cell.length_c   1.000
_cell.angle_alpha   90.00
_cell.angle_beta   90.00
_cell.angle_gamma   90.00
#
_symmetry.space_group_name_H-M   'P 1'
#
loop_
_entity.id
_entity.type
_entity.pdbx_description
1 polymer ?
#
loop_
_entity_poly.entity_id
_entity_poly.type
_entity_poly.pdbx_seq_one_letter_code
_entity_poly.pdbx_strand_id
1 'polypeptide(L)'
;PFDNTVCSDIDGDGCDDCSSGIFDTSNDGPDDDGDGMCNAYLIEGRTVYMVGESYDSEGNFTACYWKDGVRFELPGGAWATDIFVENGTVYTCGTGESTYASYWIDQTRYDLPGLWGEAEAITVHNGDIYVAGWFDGGSCYWKNGVKINLTTNRDSQAFGIAVKNNGDIYVGGYFMNNHHYVIPCFWKNGSRTSLSVPSGGDGEVYDIALLNGNVRYFAGYTMKPDNFAGYTPKAAYWRNSRRTDLPLGGSTWDIYGAIGYGVSLDGTDVYVAGNTDWYGQYDVEPSGGSFPQYWKNNNIVDLPGGPLNSWGTGTGYDVRAKDGNVVVVGVATVESPDPTTPEGSYITPCYWLNGELHFLVDQYDVPEEIERWMDGYARGIFIE
;
A
#
# COMPACT_ATOMS: atom_id res chain seq x y z
N PRO A 1 40.22 -12.39 -0.59
CA PRO A 1 39.67 -13.57 -1.23
C PRO A 1 38.67 -13.07 -2.27
N PHE A 2 38.76 -13.58 -3.49
CA PHE A 2 37.72 -13.35 -4.50
C PHE A 2 36.52 -14.20 -4.12
N ASP A 3 35.30 -13.64 -4.18
CA ASP A 3 34.08 -14.37 -4.04
C ASP A 3 33.76 -14.99 -5.41
N ASN A 4 33.80 -16.30 -5.53
CA ASN A 4 33.54 -16.97 -6.81
C ASN A 4 32.04 -17.10 -7.10
N THR A 5 31.17 -16.59 -6.25
CA THR A 5 29.73 -16.61 -6.43
C THR A 5 29.16 -15.29 -6.97
N VAL A 6 30.05 -14.36 -7.35
CA VAL A 6 29.68 -13.06 -7.94
C VAL A 6 30.56 -12.78 -9.15
N CYS A 7 29.99 -12.69 -10.34
CA CYS A 7 30.76 -12.36 -11.55
C CYS A 7 30.05 -11.44 -12.55
N SER A 8 28.91 -11.81 -13.10
CA SER A 8 28.20 -11.06 -14.14
C SER A 8 26.81 -11.64 -14.34
N ASP A 9 26.01 -10.93 -15.07
CA ASP A 9 24.70 -11.30 -15.61
C ASP A 9 24.80 -11.03 -17.12
N ILE A 10 25.27 -12.03 -17.90
CA ILE A 10 25.58 -11.84 -19.33
C ILE A 10 24.36 -12.07 -20.20
N ASP A 11 23.45 -12.95 -19.82
CA ASP A 11 22.20 -13.20 -20.54
C ASP A 11 21.10 -12.22 -20.13
N GLY A 12 21.31 -11.45 -19.06
CA GLY A 12 20.40 -10.37 -18.66
C GLY A 12 19.13 -10.88 -18.00
N ASP A 13 19.15 -12.08 -17.41
CA ASP A 13 18.00 -12.70 -16.78
C ASP A 13 17.78 -12.30 -15.30
N GLY A 14 18.73 -11.48 -14.76
CA GLY A 14 18.70 -10.95 -13.41
C GLY A 14 19.39 -11.80 -12.35
N CYS A 15 19.95 -12.98 -12.71
CA CYS A 15 20.84 -13.75 -11.86
C CYS A 15 22.31 -13.41 -12.10
N ASP A 16 23.14 -13.69 -11.13
CA ASP A 16 24.59 -13.67 -11.32
C ASP A 16 25.05 -15.03 -11.86
N ASP A 17 25.63 -15.04 -13.07
CA ASP A 17 26.10 -16.23 -13.78
C ASP A 17 27.02 -17.15 -12.95
N CYS A 18 27.49 -16.66 -11.80
CA CYS A 18 28.36 -17.40 -10.89
C CYS A 18 27.67 -17.79 -9.57
N SER A 19 26.37 -17.58 -9.41
CA SER A 19 25.64 -17.84 -8.15
C SER A 19 25.79 -19.29 -7.66
N SER A 20 25.93 -20.23 -8.59
CA SER A 20 26.21 -21.64 -8.29
C SER A 20 27.67 -21.94 -7.90
N GLY A 21 28.55 -20.92 -7.91
CA GLY A 21 30.00 -21.07 -7.71
C GLY A 21 30.79 -21.46 -8.97
N ILE A 22 30.11 -21.58 -10.10
CA ILE A 22 30.67 -21.87 -11.44
C ILE A 22 29.94 -20.94 -12.41
N PHE A 23 30.66 -20.35 -13.36
CA PHE A 23 30.05 -19.57 -14.44
C PHE A 23 29.17 -20.48 -15.32
N ASP A 24 27.85 -20.30 -15.25
CA ASP A 24 26.85 -21.06 -16.00
C ASP A 24 25.53 -20.26 -16.11
N THR A 25 25.33 -19.59 -17.24
CA THR A 25 24.16 -18.76 -17.55
C THR A 25 22.85 -19.54 -17.69
N SER A 26 22.88 -20.87 -17.57
CA SER A 26 21.69 -21.73 -17.62
C SER A 26 21.34 -22.37 -16.28
N ASN A 27 22.13 -22.11 -15.24
CA ASN A 27 21.95 -22.66 -13.90
C ASN A 27 22.53 -21.70 -12.84
N ASP A 28 22.20 -20.46 -12.96
CA ASP A 28 22.71 -19.34 -12.17
C ASP A 28 21.69 -18.84 -11.12
N GLY A 29 20.48 -19.36 -11.15
CA GLY A 29 19.46 -19.12 -10.13
C GLY A 29 18.18 -19.93 -10.36
N PRO A 30 17.22 -19.84 -9.44
CA PRO A 30 15.92 -20.46 -9.61
C PRO A 30 15.06 -19.66 -10.60
N ASP A 31 14.46 -20.34 -11.56
CA ASP A 31 13.44 -19.87 -12.48
C ASP A 31 12.21 -20.78 -12.32
N ASP A 32 11.36 -20.47 -11.32
CA ASP A 32 10.27 -21.36 -10.90
C ASP A 32 9.07 -21.32 -11.86
N ASP A 33 8.91 -20.27 -12.66
CA ASP A 33 7.83 -20.14 -13.63
C ASP A 33 8.27 -20.42 -15.08
N GLY A 34 9.57 -20.58 -15.31
CA GLY A 34 10.13 -21.00 -16.59
C GLY A 34 10.08 -19.92 -17.67
N ASP A 35 10.05 -18.65 -17.29
CA ASP A 35 10.00 -17.51 -18.23
C ASP A 35 11.38 -17.10 -18.76
N GLY A 36 12.44 -17.71 -18.25
CA GLY A 36 13.84 -17.43 -18.61
C GLY A 36 14.42 -16.23 -17.88
N MET A 37 13.74 -15.72 -16.86
CA MET A 37 14.23 -14.73 -15.94
C MET A 37 14.45 -15.36 -14.57
N CYS A 38 15.53 -15.00 -13.93
CA CYS A 38 15.77 -15.48 -12.58
C CYS A 38 14.72 -14.97 -11.61
N ASN A 39 14.26 -15.85 -10.72
CA ASN A 39 13.43 -15.43 -9.60
C ASN A 39 14.23 -14.46 -8.72
N ALA A 40 14.12 -13.17 -8.96
CA ALA A 40 14.60 -12.15 -8.05
C ALA A 40 13.70 -12.16 -6.80
N TYR A 41 13.92 -13.12 -5.88
CA TYR A 41 13.26 -13.07 -4.59
C TYR A 41 13.60 -11.74 -3.92
N LEU A 42 12.63 -10.85 -3.81
CA LEU A 42 12.82 -9.58 -3.10
C LEU A 42 13.25 -9.83 -1.65
N ILE A 43 12.84 -10.95 -1.09
CA ILE A 43 13.28 -11.44 0.22
C ILE A 43 13.59 -12.94 0.08
N GLU A 44 14.83 -13.35 0.39
CA GLU A 44 15.27 -14.74 0.28
C GLU A 44 14.28 -15.73 0.92
N GLY A 45 13.82 -16.70 0.13
CA GLY A 45 12.87 -17.72 0.54
C GLY A 45 11.45 -17.22 0.82
N ARG A 46 11.07 -16.05 0.30
CA ARG A 46 9.75 -15.45 0.45
C ARG A 46 9.25 -14.88 -0.87
N THR A 47 8.02 -15.18 -1.23
CA THR A 47 7.35 -14.52 -2.34
C THR A 47 6.69 -13.23 -1.86
N VAL A 48 6.96 -12.13 -2.55
CA VAL A 48 6.39 -10.80 -2.26
C VAL A 48 5.37 -10.45 -3.33
N TYR A 49 4.15 -10.22 -2.89
CA TYR A 49 3.06 -9.78 -3.76
C TYR A 49 2.72 -8.33 -3.45
N MET A 50 2.60 -7.50 -4.48
CA MET A 50 2.18 -6.11 -4.40
C MET A 50 1.01 -5.88 -5.34
N VAL A 51 0.14 -4.93 -5.06
CA VAL A 51 -1.06 -4.66 -5.86
C VAL A 51 -1.24 -3.16 -6.08
N GLY A 52 -1.80 -2.80 -7.22
CA GLY A 52 -2.08 -1.41 -7.56
C GLY A 52 -2.55 -1.24 -8.99
N GLU A 53 -2.07 -0.18 -9.62
CA GLU A 53 -2.31 0.11 -11.02
C GLU A 53 -1.08 0.71 -11.69
N SER A 54 -0.89 0.39 -12.97
CA SER A 54 0.18 0.93 -13.80
C SER A 54 -0.17 0.80 -15.29
N TYR A 55 0.63 1.41 -16.14
CA TYR A 55 0.54 1.19 -17.57
C TYR A 55 1.02 -0.21 -17.95
N ASP A 56 0.31 -0.84 -18.90
CA ASP A 56 0.75 -2.07 -19.53
C ASP A 56 1.66 -1.78 -20.74
N SER A 57 2.18 -2.82 -21.40
CA SER A 57 3.02 -2.71 -22.60
C SER A 57 2.31 -2.10 -23.81
N GLU A 58 0.97 -2.01 -23.79
CA GLU A 58 0.15 -1.39 -24.84
C GLU A 58 -0.17 0.09 -24.52
N GLY A 59 0.22 0.58 -23.34
CA GLY A 59 -0.05 1.94 -22.86
C GLY A 59 -1.45 2.11 -22.27
N ASN A 60 -2.11 1.05 -21.82
CA ASN A 60 -3.37 1.15 -21.09
C ASN A 60 -3.08 1.21 -19.59
N PHE A 61 -3.71 2.14 -18.87
CA PHE A 61 -3.63 2.25 -17.44
C PHE A 61 -4.64 1.30 -16.79
N THR A 62 -4.14 0.23 -16.14
CA THR A 62 -4.98 -0.87 -15.65
C THR A 62 -4.55 -1.32 -14.25
N ALA A 63 -5.51 -1.89 -13.51
CA ALA A 63 -5.22 -2.59 -12.27
C ALA A 63 -4.31 -3.80 -12.52
N CYS A 64 -3.36 -4.00 -11.63
CA CYS A 64 -2.41 -5.10 -11.71
C CYS A 64 -1.96 -5.54 -10.33
N TYR A 65 -1.29 -6.69 -10.26
CA TYR A 65 -0.45 -7.05 -9.13
C TYR A 65 0.94 -7.44 -9.63
N TRP A 66 1.92 -7.35 -8.76
CA TRP A 66 3.28 -7.81 -9.02
C TRP A 66 3.59 -8.97 -8.08
N LYS A 67 4.17 -10.04 -8.63
CA LYS A 67 4.72 -11.15 -7.87
C LYS A 67 6.24 -11.13 -8.07
N ASP A 68 6.98 -10.89 -7.00
CA ASP A 68 8.45 -10.73 -7.02
C ASP A 68 8.97 -9.75 -8.10
N GLY A 69 8.20 -8.67 -8.35
CA GLY A 69 8.50 -7.65 -9.34
C GLY A 69 7.87 -7.87 -10.71
N VAL A 70 7.43 -9.08 -11.04
CA VAL A 70 6.76 -9.39 -12.31
C VAL A 70 5.30 -8.96 -12.28
N ARG A 71 4.85 -8.20 -13.28
CA ARG A 71 3.50 -7.63 -13.39
C ARG A 71 2.50 -8.65 -13.94
N PHE A 72 1.33 -8.72 -13.31
CA PHE A 72 0.17 -9.48 -13.77
C PHE A 72 -1.04 -8.57 -13.85
N GLU A 73 -1.67 -8.50 -15.00
CA GLU A 73 -2.86 -7.69 -15.21
C GLU A 73 -4.07 -8.25 -14.45
N LEU A 74 -4.93 -7.35 -13.96
CA LEU A 74 -6.26 -7.66 -13.39
C LEU A 74 -7.35 -7.24 -14.38
N PRO A 75 -7.84 -8.15 -15.25
CA PRO A 75 -8.69 -7.81 -16.36
C PRO A 75 -9.95 -7.04 -15.97
N GLY A 76 -10.21 -5.92 -16.68
CA GLY A 76 -11.35 -5.05 -16.45
C GLY A 76 -11.28 -4.27 -15.13
N GLY A 77 -10.11 -4.18 -14.50
CA GLY A 77 -9.85 -3.38 -13.33
C GLY A 77 -9.36 -1.98 -13.67
N ALA A 78 -9.87 -0.95 -12.99
CA ALA A 78 -9.36 0.40 -13.08
C ALA A 78 -8.22 0.61 -12.08
N TRP A 79 -8.41 0.20 -10.82
CA TRP A 79 -7.36 0.17 -9.79
C TRP A 79 -7.62 -0.97 -8.81
N ALA A 80 -6.56 -1.44 -8.16
CA ALA A 80 -6.62 -2.43 -7.10
C ALA A 80 -5.99 -1.89 -5.81
N THR A 81 -6.61 -2.23 -4.67
CA THR A 81 -6.35 -1.58 -3.39
C THR A 81 -5.66 -2.48 -2.38
N ASP A 82 -5.97 -3.78 -2.37
CA ASP A 82 -5.42 -4.72 -1.39
C ASP A 82 -5.28 -6.13 -1.96
N ILE A 83 -4.37 -6.91 -1.38
CA ILE A 83 -3.98 -8.25 -1.82
C ILE A 83 -3.82 -9.20 -0.63
N PHE A 84 -4.30 -10.42 -0.81
CA PHE A 84 -4.13 -11.53 0.12
C PHE A 84 -3.79 -12.80 -0.65
N VAL A 85 -2.88 -13.60 -0.13
CA VAL A 85 -2.50 -14.88 -0.76
C VAL A 85 -2.75 -16.03 0.20
N GLU A 86 -3.37 -17.09 -0.27
CA GLU A 86 -3.57 -18.32 0.49
C GLU A 86 -3.25 -19.54 -0.39
N ASN A 87 -2.23 -20.31 0.00
CA ASN A 87 -1.79 -21.53 -0.73
C ASN A 87 -1.50 -21.26 -2.23
N GLY A 88 -0.81 -20.16 -2.52
CA GLY A 88 -0.43 -19.75 -3.87
C GLY A 88 -1.57 -19.13 -4.71
N THR A 89 -2.81 -19.11 -4.22
CA THR A 89 -3.93 -18.42 -4.86
C THR A 89 -3.92 -16.95 -4.45
N VAL A 90 -3.95 -16.05 -5.44
CA VAL A 90 -3.91 -14.60 -5.25
C VAL A 90 -5.34 -14.04 -5.22
N TYR A 91 -5.66 -13.32 -4.17
CA TYR A 91 -6.93 -12.61 -4.00
C TYR A 91 -6.64 -11.12 -3.97
N THR A 92 -7.24 -10.35 -4.87
CA THR A 92 -7.12 -8.89 -4.90
C THR A 92 -8.50 -8.24 -4.86
N CYS A 93 -8.58 -7.02 -4.38
CA CYS A 93 -9.81 -6.22 -4.48
C CYS A 93 -9.53 -4.83 -5.02
N GLY A 94 -10.58 -4.14 -5.45
CA GLY A 94 -10.49 -2.79 -6.00
C GLY A 94 -11.75 -2.39 -6.76
N THR A 95 -11.57 -1.58 -7.79
CA THR A 95 -12.67 -1.05 -8.59
C THR A 95 -12.48 -1.42 -10.05
N GLY A 96 -13.54 -1.90 -10.67
CA GLY A 96 -13.58 -2.17 -12.11
C GLY A 96 -13.81 -0.90 -12.95
N GLU A 97 -13.59 -0.99 -14.26
CA GLU A 97 -13.73 0.11 -15.22
C GLU A 97 -15.09 0.81 -15.18
N SER A 98 -16.13 0.16 -14.71
CA SER A 98 -17.50 0.70 -14.60
C SER A 98 -17.84 1.23 -13.20
N THR A 99 -16.84 1.55 -12.37
CA THR A 99 -17.01 2.05 -10.99
C THR A 99 -17.72 1.08 -10.03
N TYR A 100 -17.61 -0.21 -10.29
CA TYR A 100 -18.13 -1.26 -9.41
C TYR A 100 -17.02 -1.80 -8.51
N ALA A 101 -17.30 -1.90 -7.21
CA ALA A 101 -16.47 -2.67 -6.32
C ALA A 101 -16.31 -4.10 -6.86
N SER A 102 -15.09 -4.56 -6.97
CA SER A 102 -14.76 -5.87 -7.54
C SER A 102 -13.66 -6.55 -6.73
N TYR A 103 -13.56 -7.87 -6.88
CA TYR A 103 -12.40 -8.62 -6.43
C TYR A 103 -12.00 -9.61 -7.52
N TRP A 104 -10.76 -10.06 -7.47
CA TRP A 104 -10.22 -11.06 -8.39
C TRP A 104 -9.70 -12.25 -7.59
N ILE A 105 -9.85 -13.44 -8.16
CA ILE A 105 -9.14 -14.67 -7.75
C ILE A 105 -8.19 -14.98 -8.88
N ASP A 106 -6.90 -14.88 -8.62
CA ASP A 106 -5.87 -14.80 -9.64
C ASP A 106 -6.20 -13.66 -10.62
N GLN A 107 -6.46 -13.94 -11.89
CA GLN A 107 -6.87 -12.94 -12.89
C GLN A 107 -8.37 -13.00 -13.23
N THR A 108 -9.16 -13.78 -12.49
CA THR A 108 -10.61 -13.90 -12.73
C THR A 108 -11.38 -12.89 -11.90
N ARG A 109 -12.07 -11.96 -12.56
CA ARG A 109 -12.85 -10.89 -11.94
C ARG A 109 -14.21 -11.35 -11.46
N TYR A 110 -14.63 -10.82 -10.30
CA TYR A 110 -15.95 -10.98 -9.70
C TYR A 110 -16.47 -9.61 -9.26
N ASP A 111 -17.59 -9.15 -9.86
CA ASP A 111 -18.22 -7.89 -9.46
C ASP A 111 -18.99 -8.08 -8.16
N LEU A 112 -18.81 -7.16 -7.22
CA LEU A 112 -19.55 -7.12 -5.98
C LEU A 112 -20.89 -6.41 -6.17
N PRO A 113 -21.97 -6.91 -5.55
CA PRO A 113 -23.29 -6.31 -5.73
C PRO A 113 -23.35 -4.91 -5.14
N GLY A 114 -23.78 -3.97 -5.97
CA GLY A 114 -23.97 -2.57 -5.61
C GLY A 114 -23.67 -1.66 -6.81
N LEU A 115 -24.26 -0.45 -6.81
CA LEU A 115 -23.95 0.63 -7.73
C LEU A 115 -23.17 1.69 -6.93
N TRP A 116 -22.08 2.23 -7.48
CA TRP A 116 -21.27 3.28 -6.83
C TRP A 116 -20.67 2.83 -5.49
N GLY A 117 -19.66 2.01 -5.55
CA GLY A 117 -18.93 1.54 -4.39
C GLY A 117 -17.49 1.16 -4.72
N GLU A 118 -16.65 1.10 -3.71
CA GLU A 118 -15.25 0.68 -3.80
C GLU A 118 -14.98 -0.46 -2.84
N ALA A 119 -14.12 -1.37 -3.26
CA ALA A 119 -13.57 -2.42 -2.42
C ALA A 119 -12.16 -1.96 -1.99
N GLU A 120 -11.93 -1.92 -0.69
CA GLU A 120 -10.75 -1.30 -0.09
C GLU A 120 -9.76 -2.31 0.49
N ALA A 121 -10.26 -3.39 1.08
CA ALA A 121 -9.42 -4.42 1.68
C ALA A 121 -10.00 -5.81 1.51
N ILE A 122 -9.13 -6.82 1.41
CA ILE A 122 -9.51 -8.22 1.23
C ILE A 122 -8.75 -9.13 2.18
N THR A 123 -9.43 -10.16 2.69
CA THR A 123 -8.79 -11.25 3.43
C THR A 123 -9.55 -12.55 3.20
N VAL A 124 -8.86 -13.66 3.35
CA VAL A 124 -9.45 -15.00 3.27
C VAL A 124 -9.30 -15.69 4.61
N HIS A 125 -10.32 -16.38 5.05
CA HIS A 125 -10.28 -17.16 6.28
C HIS A 125 -11.09 -18.44 6.15
N ASN A 126 -10.45 -19.60 6.26
CA ASN A 126 -11.07 -20.92 6.09
C ASN A 126 -11.82 -21.07 4.76
N GLY A 127 -11.29 -20.51 3.67
CA GLY A 127 -11.88 -20.54 2.33
C GLY A 127 -13.04 -19.54 2.12
N ASP A 128 -13.47 -18.80 3.14
CA ASP A 128 -14.39 -17.67 2.98
C ASP A 128 -13.64 -16.39 2.63
N ILE A 129 -14.09 -15.67 1.60
CA ILE A 129 -13.54 -14.40 1.13
C ILE A 129 -14.30 -13.25 1.79
N TYR A 130 -13.56 -12.31 2.38
CA TYR A 130 -14.10 -11.12 3.01
C TYR A 130 -13.50 -9.88 2.35
N VAL A 131 -14.34 -8.97 1.87
CA VAL A 131 -13.93 -7.70 1.25
C VAL A 131 -14.57 -6.56 2.02
N ALA A 132 -13.79 -5.61 2.53
CA ALA A 132 -14.33 -4.38 3.13
C ALA A 132 -14.40 -3.27 2.10
N GLY A 133 -15.29 -2.31 2.31
CA GLY A 133 -15.42 -1.15 1.46
C GLY A 133 -16.66 -0.32 1.77
N TRP A 134 -17.10 0.43 0.80
CA TRP A 134 -18.28 1.27 0.93
C TRP A 134 -19.20 1.14 -0.30
N PHE A 135 -20.46 1.48 -0.12
CA PHE A 135 -21.48 1.41 -1.13
C PHE A 135 -22.56 2.47 -0.88
N ASP A 136 -22.86 3.27 -1.90
CA ASP A 136 -23.85 4.37 -1.81
C ASP A 136 -23.62 5.27 -0.57
N GLY A 137 -22.32 5.52 -0.25
CA GLY A 137 -21.87 6.34 0.87
C GLY A 137 -21.96 5.69 2.25
N GLY A 138 -22.25 4.41 2.34
CA GLY A 138 -22.29 3.66 3.60
C GLY A 138 -21.26 2.54 3.68
N SER A 139 -20.60 2.39 4.83
CA SER A 139 -19.65 1.30 5.07
C SER A 139 -20.32 -0.07 5.04
N CYS A 140 -19.65 -1.02 4.39
CA CYS A 140 -20.08 -2.41 4.33
C CYS A 140 -18.87 -3.35 4.26
N TYR A 141 -19.15 -4.63 4.30
CA TYR A 141 -18.24 -5.66 3.81
C TYR A 141 -19.05 -6.72 3.05
N TRP A 142 -18.37 -7.46 2.19
CA TRP A 142 -18.94 -8.62 1.49
C TRP A 142 -18.30 -9.89 2.02
N LYS A 143 -19.11 -10.91 2.24
CA LYS A 143 -18.66 -12.26 2.52
C LYS A 143 -19.07 -13.17 1.38
N ASN A 144 -18.12 -13.75 0.65
CA ASN A 144 -18.39 -14.57 -0.53
C ASN A 144 -19.33 -13.88 -1.53
N GLY A 145 -19.10 -12.58 -1.78
CA GLY A 145 -19.94 -11.76 -2.66
C GLY A 145 -21.27 -11.30 -2.05
N VAL A 146 -21.63 -11.72 -0.84
CA VAL A 146 -22.88 -11.29 -0.18
C VAL A 146 -22.62 -10.05 0.68
N LYS A 147 -23.28 -8.93 0.35
CA LYS A 147 -23.12 -7.65 1.06
C LYS A 147 -23.73 -7.66 2.46
N ILE A 148 -22.97 -7.16 3.43
CA ILE A 148 -23.37 -6.97 4.82
C ILE A 148 -23.12 -5.49 5.19
N ASN A 149 -24.18 -4.74 5.46
CA ASN A 149 -24.05 -3.34 5.85
C ASN A 149 -23.54 -3.22 7.28
N LEU A 150 -22.54 -2.35 7.48
CA LEU A 150 -21.98 -1.99 8.78
C LEU A 150 -22.70 -0.78 9.39
N THR A 151 -23.13 0.14 8.53
CA THR A 151 -23.99 1.27 8.90
C THR A 151 -24.90 1.62 7.74
N THR A 152 -26.04 2.20 8.05
CA THR A 152 -26.97 2.79 7.07
C THR A 152 -26.74 4.29 6.89
N ASN A 153 -25.83 4.88 7.66
CA ASN A 153 -25.43 6.27 7.46
C ASN A 153 -24.50 6.38 6.25
N ARG A 154 -24.85 7.22 5.29
CA ARG A 154 -24.09 7.42 4.04
C ARG A 154 -22.70 8.01 4.26
N ASP A 155 -22.48 8.70 5.38
CA ASP A 155 -21.21 9.33 5.68
C ASP A 155 -20.32 8.39 6.51
N SER A 156 -19.96 7.24 5.94
CA SER A 156 -19.08 6.26 6.56
C SER A 156 -18.36 5.41 5.52
N GLN A 157 -17.12 5.07 5.76
CA GLN A 157 -16.33 4.18 4.90
C GLN A 157 -15.60 3.13 5.73
N ALA A 158 -15.31 1.99 5.11
CA ALA A 158 -14.54 0.90 5.68
C ALA A 158 -13.32 0.65 4.78
N PHE A 159 -12.13 0.66 5.36
CA PHE A 159 -10.86 0.60 4.65
C PHE A 159 -10.05 -0.66 4.92
N GLY A 160 -10.14 -1.23 6.11
CA GLY A 160 -9.38 -2.41 6.50
C GLY A 160 -10.27 -3.55 6.99
N ILE A 161 -9.87 -4.80 6.75
CA ILE A 161 -10.57 -5.99 7.24
C ILE A 161 -9.60 -7.05 7.71
N ALA A 162 -9.94 -7.68 8.82
CA ALA A 162 -9.18 -8.82 9.32
C ALA A 162 -10.10 -9.81 10.05
N VAL A 163 -9.84 -11.09 9.88
CA VAL A 163 -10.61 -12.17 10.52
C VAL A 163 -9.70 -12.96 11.46
N LYS A 164 -10.15 -13.17 12.68
CA LYS A 164 -9.43 -14.00 13.66
C LYS A 164 -9.69 -15.48 13.45
N ASN A 165 -8.78 -16.31 13.98
CA ASN A 165 -8.91 -17.77 13.95
C ASN A 165 -10.23 -18.30 14.55
N ASN A 166 -10.86 -17.56 15.46
CA ASN A 166 -12.16 -17.90 16.02
C ASN A 166 -13.36 -17.42 15.18
N GLY A 167 -13.12 -16.81 14.02
CA GLY A 167 -14.14 -16.29 13.11
C GLY A 167 -14.63 -14.86 13.46
N ASP A 168 -14.08 -14.19 14.47
CA ASP A 168 -14.41 -12.79 14.74
C ASP A 168 -13.89 -11.89 13.59
N ILE A 169 -14.80 -11.14 12.97
CA ILE A 169 -14.54 -10.22 11.87
C ILE A 169 -14.32 -8.82 12.44
N TYR A 170 -13.23 -8.18 12.05
CA TYR A 170 -12.93 -6.78 12.37
C TYR A 170 -12.83 -5.98 11.08
N VAL A 171 -13.53 -4.85 11.03
CA VAL A 171 -13.48 -3.90 9.92
C VAL A 171 -13.13 -2.53 10.48
N GLY A 172 -12.14 -1.85 9.92
CA GLY A 172 -11.72 -0.51 10.31
C GLY A 172 -12.21 0.55 9.34
N GLY A 173 -12.38 1.77 9.84
CA GLY A 173 -12.82 2.88 9.01
C GLY A 173 -13.27 4.09 9.84
N TYR A 174 -14.24 4.81 9.33
CA TYR A 174 -14.84 5.94 10.04
C TYR A 174 -16.36 5.99 9.86
N PHE A 175 -16.99 6.81 10.69
CA PHE A 175 -18.36 7.27 10.50
C PHE A 175 -18.47 8.75 10.86
N MET A 176 -19.38 9.46 10.22
CA MET A 176 -19.71 10.83 10.59
C MET A 176 -20.78 10.83 11.68
N ASN A 177 -20.55 11.58 12.75
CA ASN A 177 -21.53 11.72 13.84
C ASN A 177 -22.55 12.86 13.54
N ASN A 178 -23.54 13.01 14.41
CA ASN A 178 -24.59 14.03 14.23
C ASN A 178 -24.09 15.49 14.29
N HIS A 179 -22.83 15.72 14.66
CA HIS A 179 -22.19 17.03 14.68
C HIS A 179 -21.24 17.24 13.48
N HIS A 180 -21.31 16.32 12.48
CA HIS A 180 -20.47 16.32 11.29
C HIS A 180 -18.96 16.09 11.55
N TYR A 181 -18.61 15.51 12.69
CA TYR A 181 -17.23 15.05 12.92
C TYR A 181 -17.00 13.65 12.36
N VAL A 182 -15.87 13.45 11.71
CA VAL A 182 -15.40 12.17 11.21
C VAL A 182 -14.74 11.40 12.35
N ILE A 183 -15.35 10.31 12.78
CA ILE A 183 -14.92 9.56 13.96
C ILE A 183 -14.32 8.21 13.53
N PRO A 184 -13.01 7.99 13.79
CA PRO A 184 -12.40 6.69 13.51
C PRO A 184 -13.04 5.62 14.35
N CYS A 185 -13.29 4.48 13.75
CA CYS A 185 -13.96 3.38 14.42
C CYS A 185 -13.54 2.02 13.86
N PHE A 186 -13.93 0.98 14.55
CA PHE A 186 -13.96 -0.37 14.00
C PHE A 186 -15.30 -1.03 14.29
N TRP A 187 -15.65 -1.99 13.47
CA TRP A 187 -16.79 -2.89 13.69
C TRP A 187 -16.27 -4.29 14.03
N LYS A 188 -16.74 -4.84 15.12
CA LYS A 188 -16.54 -6.25 15.45
C LYS A 188 -17.84 -7.01 15.22
N ASN A 189 -17.86 -7.93 14.26
CA ASN A 189 -19.08 -8.69 13.91
C ASN A 189 -20.28 -7.76 13.69
N GLY A 190 -20.07 -6.62 13.02
CA GLY A 190 -21.08 -5.59 12.77
C GLY A 190 -21.32 -4.60 13.91
N SER A 191 -20.81 -4.85 15.12
CA SER A 191 -20.97 -3.92 16.26
C SER A 191 -19.85 -2.87 16.28
N ARG A 192 -20.22 -1.58 16.14
CA ARG A 192 -19.30 -0.45 16.07
C ARG A 192 -18.71 -0.06 17.43
N THR A 193 -17.42 0.27 17.42
CA THR A 193 -16.70 0.87 18.55
C THR A 193 -15.90 2.07 18.04
N SER A 194 -16.14 3.25 18.59
CA SER A 194 -15.37 4.45 18.27
C SER A 194 -13.96 4.39 18.86
N LEU A 195 -13.00 4.91 18.12
CA LEU A 195 -11.62 5.09 18.56
C LEU A 195 -11.42 6.52 19.06
N SER A 196 -10.42 6.71 19.92
CA SER A 196 -10.18 8.01 20.53
C SER A 196 -9.56 9.01 19.55
N VAL A 197 -10.07 10.24 19.54
CA VAL A 197 -9.52 11.40 18.83
C VAL A 197 -9.19 12.52 19.84
N PRO A 198 -8.45 13.56 19.47
CA PRO A 198 -8.34 14.77 20.28
C PRO A 198 -9.72 15.39 20.54
N SER A 199 -9.89 16.14 21.63
CA SER A 199 -11.16 16.81 21.93
C SER A 199 -11.57 17.77 20.80
N GLY A 200 -12.76 17.56 20.22
CA GLY A 200 -13.26 18.32 19.09
C GLY A 200 -12.54 18.01 17.77
N GLY A 201 -11.83 16.90 17.68
CA GLY A 201 -11.10 16.49 16.48
C GLY A 201 -11.80 15.41 15.69
N ASP A 202 -11.25 15.17 14.50
CA ASP A 202 -11.63 14.16 13.54
C ASP A 202 -10.54 13.08 13.41
N GLY A 203 -10.80 12.03 12.64
CA GLY A 203 -9.81 11.02 12.28
C GLY A 203 -10.41 9.84 11.50
N GLU A 204 -9.53 9.07 10.90
CA GLU A 204 -9.88 7.89 10.13
C GLU A 204 -8.93 6.73 10.45
N VAL A 205 -9.39 5.52 10.21
CA VAL A 205 -8.60 4.28 10.24
C VAL A 205 -8.54 3.74 8.83
N TYR A 206 -7.34 3.43 8.37
CA TYR A 206 -7.12 2.88 7.04
C TYR A 206 -6.80 1.38 7.05
N ASP A 207 -6.08 0.89 8.06
CA ASP A 207 -5.68 -0.52 8.07
C ASP A 207 -5.76 -1.14 9.46
N ILE A 208 -5.77 -2.49 9.51
CA ILE A 208 -5.89 -3.31 10.71
C ILE A 208 -4.87 -4.43 10.70
N ALA A 209 -4.11 -4.54 11.79
CA ALA A 209 -3.31 -5.72 12.09
C ALA A 209 -3.79 -6.39 13.39
N LEU A 210 -3.86 -7.71 13.37
CA LEU A 210 -4.26 -8.51 14.54
C LEU A 210 -3.06 -9.28 15.08
N LEU A 211 -2.76 -9.07 16.36
CA LEU A 211 -1.81 -9.91 17.09
C LEU A 211 -2.56 -11.07 17.74
N ASN A 212 -1.85 -12.15 18.00
CA ASN A 212 -2.38 -13.31 18.74
C ASN A 212 -3.08 -12.88 20.05
N GLY A 213 -4.23 -13.48 20.33
CA GLY A 213 -5.09 -13.10 21.46
C GLY A 213 -6.10 -12.01 21.09
N ASN A 214 -6.28 -10.99 21.95
CA ASN A 214 -7.28 -9.93 21.79
C ASN A 214 -6.69 -8.57 21.44
N VAL A 215 -5.42 -8.52 21.04
CA VAL A 215 -4.76 -7.25 20.71
C VAL A 215 -4.97 -6.93 19.23
N ARG A 216 -5.43 -5.72 18.96
CA ARG A 216 -5.70 -5.16 17.63
C ARG A 216 -4.94 -3.87 17.50
N TYR A 217 -4.39 -3.66 16.32
CA TYR A 217 -3.76 -2.42 15.92
C TYR A 217 -4.51 -1.84 14.73
N PHE A 218 -4.63 -0.53 14.68
CA PHE A 218 -5.26 0.22 13.62
C PHE A 218 -4.34 1.37 13.26
N ALA A 219 -4.05 1.58 11.98
CA ALA A 219 -3.33 2.75 11.50
C ALA A 219 -4.29 3.78 10.91
N GLY A 220 -3.91 5.04 10.96
CA GLY A 220 -4.69 6.13 10.43
C GLY A 220 -4.14 7.50 10.83
N TYR A 221 -5.02 8.45 10.93
CA TYR A 221 -4.69 9.79 11.41
C TYR A 221 -5.76 10.35 12.34
N THR A 222 -5.38 11.40 13.06
CA THR A 222 -6.32 12.28 13.76
C THR A 222 -6.05 13.73 13.43
N MET A 223 -7.08 14.54 13.40
CA MET A 223 -6.97 15.99 13.23
C MET A 223 -7.58 16.70 14.42
N LYS A 224 -7.06 17.89 14.73
CA LYS A 224 -7.66 18.81 15.66
C LYS A 224 -7.68 20.19 15.02
N PRO A 225 -8.78 20.97 15.14
CA PRO A 225 -8.77 22.35 14.74
C PRO A 225 -7.66 23.10 15.50
N ASP A 226 -6.75 23.73 14.80
CA ASP A 226 -5.80 24.66 15.39
C ASP A 226 -6.19 26.11 15.05
N ASN A 227 -5.67 27.04 15.85
CA ASN A 227 -6.07 28.44 15.74
C ASN A 227 -5.41 29.19 14.57
N PHE A 228 -4.48 28.52 13.82
CA PHE A 228 -3.61 29.19 12.84
C PHE A 228 -3.62 28.60 11.44
N ALA A 229 -3.77 27.27 11.29
CA ALA A 229 -3.61 26.58 10.02
C ALA A 229 -4.84 25.73 9.60
N GLY A 230 -5.91 25.74 10.39
CA GLY A 230 -7.07 24.89 10.13
C GLY A 230 -6.92 23.51 10.77
N TYR A 231 -6.99 22.45 9.97
CA TYR A 231 -6.92 21.06 10.45
C TYR A 231 -5.59 20.43 10.03
N THR A 232 -4.71 20.20 11.00
CA THR A 232 -3.42 19.51 10.75
C THR A 232 -3.56 18.02 11.05
N PRO A 233 -3.47 17.12 10.07
CA PRO A 233 -3.50 15.69 10.29
C PRO A 233 -2.25 15.23 11.05
N LYS A 234 -2.42 14.30 11.97
CA LYS A 234 -1.34 13.61 12.68
C LYS A 234 -1.50 12.11 12.51
N ALA A 235 -0.51 11.49 11.91
CA ALA A 235 -0.45 10.04 11.86
C ALA A 235 -0.58 9.45 13.26
N ALA A 236 -1.36 8.41 13.37
CA ALA A 236 -1.63 7.76 14.63
C ALA A 236 -1.86 6.25 14.44
N TYR A 237 -1.57 5.50 15.47
CA TYR A 237 -2.10 4.15 15.57
C TYR A 237 -2.85 3.95 16.88
N TRP A 238 -3.78 3.01 16.88
CA TRP A 238 -4.51 2.60 18.09
C TRP A 238 -4.17 1.16 18.42
N ARG A 239 -3.73 0.92 19.64
CA ARG A 239 -3.65 -0.42 20.22
C ARG A 239 -4.91 -0.70 21.00
N ASN A 240 -5.77 -1.57 20.49
CA ASN A 240 -7.17 -1.72 20.91
C ASN A 240 -7.93 -0.39 20.73
N SER A 241 -8.15 0.38 21.78
CA SER A 241 -8.78 1.70 21.68
C SER A 241 -7.88 2.84 22.19
N ARG A 242 -6.64 2.52 22.59
CA ARG A 242 -5.67 3.50 23.08
C ARG A 242 -4.87 4.05 21.91
N ARG A 243 -5.00 5.35 21.65
CA ARG A 243 -4.28 6.09 20.62
C ARG A 243 -2.83 6.35 21.03
N THR A 244 -1.96 6.31 20.04
CA THR A 244 -0.59 6.79 20.07
C THR A 244 -0.41 7.68 18.84
N ASP A 245 -0.12 8.96 19.05
CA ASP A 245 0.21 9.88 17.97
C ASP A 245 1.66 9.64 17.57
N LEU A 246 1.90 9.57 16.26
CA LEU A 246 3.21 9.34 15.68
C LEU A 246 3.95 10.67 15.51
N PRO A 247 5.28 10.70 15.70
CA PRO A 247 6.05 11.92 15.51
C PRO A 247 6.04 12.34 14.04
N LEU A 248 6.11 13.67 13.82
CA LEU A 248 6.25 14.26 12.49
C LEU A 248 7.71 14.19 12.05
N GLY A 249 7.96 13.82 10.79
CA GLY A 249 9.29 13.88 10.16
C GLY A 249 9.66 15.30 9.73
N GLY A 250 10.94 15.46 9.31
CA GLY A 250 11.45 16.73 8.79
C GLY A 250 11.90 17.72 9.86
N SER A 251 13.05 18.40 9.63
CA SER A 251 13.68 19.27 10.63
C SER A 251 13.72 20.75 10.27
N THR A 252 13.31 21.17 9.07
CA THR A 252 13.57 22.53 8.56
C THR A 252 12.43 23.15 7.74
N TRP A 253 11.32 22.44 7.53
CA TRP A 253 10.21 22.87 6.69
C TRP A 253 8.95 23.12 7.52
N ASP A 254 8.06 23.97 7.03
CA ASP A 254 6.72 24.11 7.61
C ASP A 254 5.92 22.83 7.32
N ILE A 255 5.85 21.92 8.30
CA ILE A 255 5.15 20.64 8.22
C ILE A 255 3.65 20.90 8.29
N TYR A 256 2.92 20.44 7.27
CA TYR A 256 1.46 20.52 7.22
C TYR A 256 0.79 19.40 8.01
N GLY A 257 1.37 18.20 8.01
CA GLY A 257 0.84 17.06 8.75
C GLY A 257 1.46 15.73 8.37
N ALA A 258 0.91 14.65 8.89
CA ALA A 258 1.29 13.29 8.55
C ALA A 258 0.07 12.36 8.58
N ILE A 259 0.09 11.34 7.71
CA ILE A 259 -0.94 10.31 7.63
C ILE A 259 -0.26 8.94 7.70
N GLY A 260 -0.82 8.03 8.49
CA GLY A 260 -0.44 6.61 8.50
C GLY A 260 -1.48 5.79 7.76
N TYR A 261 -1.07 5.01 6.77
CA TYR A 261 -1.96 4.23 5.93
C TYR A 261 -1.97 2.76 6.31
N GLY A 262 -0.84 2.06 6.23
CA GLY A 262 -0.72 0.63 6.50
C GLY A 262 -0.16 0.32 7.88
N VAL A 263 -0.51 -0.83 8.46
CA VAL A 263 0.06 -1.31 9.73
C VAL A 263 0.47 -2.77 9.67
N SER A 264 1.69 -3.06 10.10
CA SER A 264 2.21 -4.42 10.22
C SER A 264 2.79 -4.69 11.60
N LEU A 265 2.89 -5.97 11.93
CA LEU A 265 3.46 -6.44 13.18
C LEU A 265 4.51 -7.51 12.91
N ASP A 266 5.70 -7.36 13.52
CA ASP A 266 6.69 -8.42 13.57
C ASP A 266 7.05 -8.67 15.05
N GLY A 267 6.65 -9.81 15.58
CA GLY A 267 6.72 -10.09 17.01
C GLY A 267 5.93 -9.07 17.84
N THR A 268 6.63 -8.22 18.58
CA THR A 268 6.05 -7.11 19.37
C THR A 268 6.22 -5.75 18.71
N ASP A 269 7.00 -5.68 17.65
CA ASP A 269 7.26 -4.44 16.93
C ASP A 269 6.06 -4.04 16.06
N VAL A 270 5.76 -2.75 16.06
CA VAL A 270 4.67 -2.13 15.31
C VAL A 270 5.28 -1.27 14.23
N TYR A 271 4.85 -1.48 13.00
CA TYR A 271 5.25 -0.71 11.83
C TYR A 271 4.03 -0.02 11.26
N VAL A 272 4.14 1.27 10.93
CA VAL A 272 3.10 2.05 10.25
C VAL A 272 3.73 2.73 9.05
N ALA A 273 3.23 2.49 7.85
CA ALA A 273 3.66 3.22 6.65
C ALA A 273 2.84 4.49 6.46
N GLY A 274 3.44 5.49 5.82
CA GLY A 274 2.75 6.74 5.55
C GLY A 274 3.65 7.82 4.96
N ASN A 275 3.25 9.06 5.15
CA ASN A 275 3.98 10.24 4.72
C ASN A 275 3.86 11.39 5.72
N THR A 276 4.80 12.33 5.60
CA THR A 276 4.70 13.68 6.18
C THR A 276 4.59 14.69 5.05
N ASP A 277 3.56 15.52 5.09
CA ASP A 277 3.34 16.60 4.13
C ASP A 277 3.97 17.91 4.62
N TRP A 278 4.54 18.68 3.69
CA TRP A 278 5.17 19.95 3.97
C TRP A 278 4.74 21.00 2.94
N TYR A 279 4.80 22.27 3.33
CA TYR A 279 4.67 23.42 2.43
C TYR A 279 6.02 24.09 2.23
N GLY A 280 6.34 24.44 0.98
CA GLY A 280 7.43 25.36 0.66
C GLY A 280 7.10 26.79 1.12
N GLN A 281 8.14 27.60 1.34
CA GLN A 281 7.92 29.05 1.55
C GLN A 281 7.26 29.66 0.30
N TYR A 282 6.25 30.50 0.51
CA TYR A 282 5.68 31.33 -0.54
C TYR A 282 6.81 32.01 -1.32
N ASP A 283 6.80 31.90 -2.64
CA ASP A 283 7.74 32.49 -3.59
C ASP A 283 8.99 31.63 -3.98
N VAL A 284 9.12 30.39 -3.52
CA VAL A 284 10.17 29.46 -4.00
C VAL A 284 9.50 28.14 -4.39
N GLU A 285 9.53 27.79 -5.67
CA GLU A 285 9.16 26.43 -6.12
C GLU A 285 10.20 25.40 -5.65
N PRO A 286 9.76 24.20 -5.24
CA PRO A 286 8.39 23.67 -5.25
C PRO A 286 7.57 24.09 -4.03
N SER A 287 6.24 24.29 -4.25
CA SER A 287 5.29 24.82 -3.27
C SER A 287 4.83 23.84 -2.19
N GLY A 288 5.31 22.62 -2.18
CA GLY A 288 4.99 21.56 -1.21
C GLY A 288 5.28 20.15 -1.73
N GLY A 289 5.19 19.17 -0.86
CA GLY A 289 5.39 17.77 -1.20
C GLY A 289 5.11 16.82 -0.04
N SER A 290 5.31 15.52 -0.27
CA SER A 290 5.13 14.46 0.72
C SER A 290 6.42 13.66 0.87
N PHE A 291 6.88 13.47 2.08
CA PHE A 291 8.03 12.61 2.38
C PHE A 291 7.52 11.20 2.73
N PRO A 292 7.83 10.17 1.95
CA PRO A 292 7.50 8.80 2.29
C PRO A 292 8.29 8.37 3.51
N GLN A 293 7.64 7.68 4.43
CA GLN A 293 8.27 7.21 5.66
C GLN A 293 7.51 6.03 6.25
N TYR A 294 8.12 5.36 7.20
CA TYR A 294 7.40 4.50 8.12
C TYR A 294 7.84 4.76 9.57
N TRP A 295 7.02 4.38 10.50
CA TRP A 295 7.34 4.42 11.94
C TRP A 295 7.51 3.01 12.47
N LYS A 296 8.65 2.76 13.10
CA LYS A 296 8.87 1.54 13.88
C LYS A 296 8.82 1.88 15.36
N ASN A 297 7.81 1.39 16.08
CA ASN A 297 7.65 1.65 17.53
C ASN A 297 7.78 3.15 17.87
N ASN A 298 7.11 4.02 17.14
CA ASN A 298 7.19 5.50 17.24
C ASN A 298 8.51 6.15 16.78
N ASN A 299 9.47 5.42 16.27
CA ASN A 299 10.65 6.02 15.66
C ASN A 299 10.43 6.15 14.17
N ILE A 300 10.66 7.35 13.63
CA ILE A 300 10.58 7.61 12.20
C ILE A 300 11.75 6.94 11.50
N VAL A 301 11.45 6.37 10.34
CA VAL A 301 12.43 5.96 9.34
C VAL A 301 12.01 6.63 8.03
N ASP A 302 12.83 7.61 7.62
CA ASP A 302 12.62 8.31 6.36
C ASP A 302 12.97 7.38 5.19
N LEU A 303 12.17 7.44 4.13
CA LEU A 303 12.35 6.68 2.91
C LEU A 303 12.79 7.63 1.77
N PRO A 304 13.72 7.21 0.89
CA PRO A 304 14.09 8.02 -0.25
C PRO A 304 12.88 8.21 -1.19
N GLY A 305 12.63 9.45 -1.61
CA GLY A 305 11.48 9.82 -2.44
C GLY A 305 11.77 9.98 -3.93
N GLY A 306 12.91 9.48 -4.43
CA GLY A 306 13.34 9.63 -5.83
C GLY A 306 14.66 10.37 -6.00
N PRO A 307 15.09 10.70 -7.23
CA PRO A 307 16.39 11.30 -7.49
C PRO A 307 16.61 12.61 -6.76
N LEU A 308 17.85 12.84 -6.33
CA LEU A 308 18.29 13.88 -5.40
C LEU A 308 18.06 15.33 -5.82
N ASN A 309 17.64 15.62 -7.04
CA ASN A 309 17.46 16.98 -7.55
C ASN A 309 15.98 17.42 -7.62
N SER A 310 15.05 16.51 -7.54
CA SER A 310 13.65 16.83 -7.31
C SER A 310 13.39 16.83 -5.80
N TRP A 311 12.59 17.72 -5.34
CA TRP A 311 12.01 17.69 -3.98
C TRP A 311 11.14 16.43 -3.95
N GLY A 312 11.80 15.26 -3.72
CA GLY A 312 11.22 13.94 -3.90
C GLY A 312 9.90 13.85 -3.17
N THR A 313 8.83 13.73 -3.91
CA THR A 313 7.53 13.45 -3.34
C THR A 313 7.29 11.94 -3.38
N GLY A 314 6.65 11.43 -2.36
CA GLY A 314 6.30 10.02 -2.29
C GLY A 314 5.40 9.74 -1.10
N THR A 315 4.75 8.59 -1.16
CA THR A 315 3.86 8.11 -0.09
C THR A 315 4.01 6.62 0.06
N GLY A 316 4.22 6.15 1.30
CA GLY A 316 4.11 4.73 1.63
C GLY A 316 2.67 4.38 1.98
N TYR A 317 2.03 3.52 1.20
CA TYR A 317 0.62 3.14 1.42
C TYR A 317 0.46 1.93 2.33
N ASP A 318 1.28 0.90 2.17
CA ASP A 318 1.19 -0.28 3.02
C ASP A 318 2.58 -0.77 3.42
N VAL A 319 2.64 -1.55 4.49
CA VAL A 319 3.88 -2.11 5.04
C VAL A 319 3.67 -3.56 5.46
N ARG A 320 4.65 -4.41 5.15
CA ARG A 320 4.77 -5.73 5.77
C ARG A 320 6.15 -5.88 6.38
N ALA A 321 6.15 -6.28 7.63
CA ALA A 321 7.38 -6.62 8.36
C ALA A 321 7.33 -8.11 8.72
N LYS A 322 8.38 -8.84 8.36
CA LYS A 322 8.47 -10.27 8.60
C LYS A 322 9.94 -10.70 8.73
N ASP A 323 10.25 -11.41 9.79
CA ASP A 323 11.58 -11.97 10.05
C ASP A 323 12.72 -10.93 9.97
N GLY A 324 12.43 -9.69 10.40
CA GLY A 324 13.37 -8.57 10.42
C GLY A 324 13.44 -7.76 9.11
N ASN A 325 12.85 -8.24 8.02
CA ASN A 325 12.70 -7.48 6.79
C ASN A 325 11.48 -6.58 6.85
N VAL A 326 11.60 -5.39 6.25
CA VAL A 326 10.52 -4.40 6.15
C VAL A 326 10.36 -4.02 4.69
N VAL A 327 9.18 -4.28 4.14
CA VAL A 327 8.80 -3.81 2.81
C VAL A 327 7.68 -2.79 2.96
N VAL A 328 7.88 -1.62 2.39
CA VAL A 328 6.85 -0.59 2.23
C VAL A 328 6.54 -0.46 0.76
N VAL A 329 5.27 -0.41 0.39
CA VAL A 329 4.85 -0.15 -1.00
C VAL A 329 4.24 1.23 -1.10
N GLY A 330 4.36 1.84 -2.28
CA GLY A 330 3.84 3.18 -2.46
C GLY A 330 4.17 3.79 -3.81
N VAL A 331 4.37 5.07 -3.77
CA VAL A 331 4.76 5.88 -4.93
C VAL A 331 5.97 6.75 -4.61
N ALA A 332 6.80 6.96 -5.61
CA ALA A 332 7.87 7.95 -5.57
C ALA A 332 7.89 8.72 -6.89
N THR A 333 8.34 9.97 -6.83
CA THR A 333 8.44 10.83 -8.00
C THR A 333 9.75 10.59 -8.72
N VAL A 334 9.68 10.43 -10.04
CA VAL A 334 10.85 10.33 -10.94
C VAL A 334 10.87 11.55 -11.84
N GLU A 335 12.07 12.13 -12.07
CA GLU A 335 12.24 13.21 -13.06
C GLU A 335 12.03 12.66 -14.49
N SER A 336 11.40 13.47 -15.35
CA SER A 336 11.29 13.13 -16.77
C SER A 336 12.68 12.96 -17.39
N PRO A 337 12.94 11.85 -18.10
CA PRO A 337 14.18 11.68 -18.86
C PRO A 337 14.26 12.61 -20.06
N ASP A 338 13.16 13.27 -20.47
CA ASP A 338 13.12 14.19 -21.60
C ASP A 338 13.65 15.58 -21.20
N PRO A 339 14.86 15.98 -21.66
CA PRO A 339 15.43 17.29 -21.34
C PRO A 339 14.66 18.47 -22.00
N THR A 340 13.70 18.18 -22.90
CA THR A 340 12.86 19.21 -23.55
C THR A 340 11.58 19.49 -22.77
N THR A 341 11.23 18.66 -21.81
CA THR A 341 10.15 18.84 -20.84
C THR A 341 10.66 18.83 -19.41
N PRO A 342 11.47 19.81 -19.00
CA PRO A 342 12.15 19.82 -17.69
C PRO A 342 11.18 19.96 -16.49
N GLU A 343 9.91 20.15 -16.73
CA GLU A 343 8.89 20.35 -15.69
C GLU A 343 8.02 19.08 -15.48
N GLY A 344 8.34 17.95 -16.12
CA GLY A 344 7.62 16.69 -15.95
C GLY A 344 8.20 15.85 -14.83
N SER A 345 7.46 15.65 -13.75
CA SER A 345 7.72 14.59 -12.78
C SER A 345 6.60 13.57 -12.85
N TYR A 346 6.95 12.28 -12.80
CA TYR A 346 6.00 11.17 -12.86
C TYR A 346 5.88 10.51 -11.48
N ILE A 347 4.67 10.12 -11.12
CA ILE A 347 4.39 9.33 -9.92
C ILE A 347 4.53 7.86 -10.31
N THR A 348 5.57 7.19 -9.81
CA THR A 348 5.91 5.83 -10.22
C THR A 348 5.62 4.86 -9.07
N PRO A 349 4.97 3.72 -9.35
CA PRO A 349 4.79 2.67 -8.36
C PRO A 349 6.14 2.14 -7.91
N CYS A 350 6.31 1.98 -6.61
CA CYS A 350 7.58 1.56 -6.04
C CYS A 350 7.39 0.76 -4.75
N TYR A 351 8.47 0.16 -4.30
CA TYR A 351 8.60 -0.38 -2.97
C TYR A 351 9.94 0.00 -2.35
N TRP A 352 9.99 -0.02 -1.02
CA TRP A 352 11.24 0.12 -0.27
C TRP A 352 11.48 -1.16 0.51
N LEU A 353 12.58 -1.85 0.19
CA LEU A 353 13.04 -3.00 0.93
C LEU A 353 14.13 -2.55 1.92
N ASN A 354 13.85 -2.68 3.21
CA ASN A 354 14.75 -2.26 4.28
C ASN A 354 15.26 -0.81 4.14
N GLY A 355 14.47 0.05 3.50
CA GLY A 355 14.76 1.45 3.24
C GLY A 355 15.40 1.74 1.88
N GLU A 356 15.74 0.75 1.08
CA GLU A 356 16.22 0.91 -0.31
C GLU A 356 15.04 0.99 -1.28
N LEU A 357 15.06 1.99 -2.17
CA LEU A 357 13.99 2.27 -3.15
C LEU A 357 14.17 1.43 -4.41
N HIS A 358 13.11 0.79 -4.83
CA HIS A 358 12.98 0.02 -6.06
C HIS A 358 11.71 0.43 -6.79
N PHE A 359 11.78 0.59 -8.12
CA PHE A 359 10.62 0.93 -8.94
C PHE A 359 9.98 -0.33 -9.54
N LEU A 360 8.65 -0.35 -9.56
CA LEU A 360 7.84 -1.38 -10.21
C LEU A 360 7.52 -0.91 -11.63
N VAL A 361 8.52 -0.90 -12.49
CA VAL A 361 8.38 -0.60 -13.91
C VAL A 361 8.50 -1.90 -14.69
N ASP A 362 7.65 -2.08 -15.70
CA ASP A 362 7.84 -3.21 -16.61
C ASP A 362 9.18 -3.04 -17.32
N GLN A 363 10.05 -4.06 -17.23
CA GLN A 363 11.33 -4.10 -17.93
C GLN A 363 11.17 -4.34 -19.44
N TYR A 364 9.94 -4.38 -19.94
CA TYR A 364 9.73 -4.42 -21.37
C TYR A 364 10.14 -3.08 -21.97
N ASP A 365 10.91 -3.12 -23.06
CA ASP A 365 11.24 -1.98 -23.93
C ASP A 365 9.97 -1.17 -24.21
N VAL A 366 9.66 -0.25 -23.30
CA VAL A 366 8.58 0.71 -23.50
C VAL A 366 9.04 1.57 -24.66
N PRO A 367 8.32 1.63 -25.79
CA PRO A 367 8.72 2.48 -26.91
C PRO A 367 8.97 3.90 -26.41
N GLU A 368 10.03 4.58 -26.91
CA GLU A 368 10.41 5.95 -26.50
C GLU A 368 9.22 6.93 -26.44
N GLU A 369 8.14 6.64 -27.15
CA GLU A 369 6.90 7.42 -27.18
C GLU A 369 6.02 7.16 -25.93
N ILE A 370 6.19 6.04 -25.22
CA ILE A 370 5.43 5.63 -24.03
C ILE A 370 6.22 5.94 -22.73
N GLU A 371 7.52 6.20 -22.80
CA GLU A 371 8.33 6.67 -21.65
C GLU A 371 7.76 7.91 -20.93
N ARG A 372 6.73 8.52 -21.52
CA ARG A 372 6.01 9.69 -20.98
C ARG A 372 4.96 9.34 -19.92
N TRP A 373 4.69 8.05 -19.65
CA TRP A 373 3.54 7.64 -18.84
C TRP A 373 3.93 6.59 -17.78
N MET A 374 4.87 6.95 -16.91
CA MET A 374 5.27 6.09 -15.79
C MET A 374 4.34 6.23 -14.57
N ASP A 375 3.17 6.84 -14.71
CA ASP A 375 2.25 6.99 -13.61
C ASP A 375 1.68 5.63 -13.17
N GLY A 376 1.59 5.45 -11.86
CA GLY A 376 1.04 4.25 -11.25
C GLY A 376 1.15 4.28 -9.74
N TYR A 377 0.50 3.33 -9.11
CA TYR A 377 0.45 3.24 -7.65
C TYR A 377 0.64 1.79 -7.22
N ALA A 378 1.46 1.56 -6.19
CA ALA A 378 1.50 0.31 -5.44
C ALA A 378 0.83 0.56 -4.08
N ARG A 379 -0.30 -0.09 -3.82
CA ARG A 379 -1.22 0.25 -2.72
C ARG A 379 -1.21 -0.76 -1.59
N GLY A 380 -1.09 -2.03 -1.89
CA GLY A 380 -1.13 -3.11 -0.91
C GLY A 380 -0.01 -4.12 -1.11
N ILE A 381 0.35 -4.84 -0.04
CA ILE A 381 1.44 -5.82 -0.04
C ILE A 381 1.11 -7.05 0.79
N PHE A 382 1.53 -8.21 0.31
CA PHE A 382 1.51 -9.48 1.04
C PHE A 382 2.86 -10.19 0.91
N ILE A 383 3.32 -10.85 1.98
CA ILE A 383 4.54 -11.68 2.01
C ILE A 383 4.14 -13.09 2.44
N GLU A 384 4.31 -14.07 1.53
CA GLU A 384 4.04 -15.48 1.77
C GLU A 384 5.17 -16.18 2.54
#